data_90daa1c90925ffd29a81b1e741997d35
#
_entry.id   90daa1c90925ffd29a81b1e741997d35
#
_cell.length_a   1.000
_cell.length_b   1.000
_cell.length_c   1.000
_cell.angle_alpha   90.00
_cell.angle_beta   90.00
_cell.angle_gamma   90.00
#
_symmetry.space_group_name_H-M   'P 1'
#
loop_
_entity.id
_entity.type
_entity.pdbx_description
1 polymer ?
#
loop_
_entity_poly.entity_id
_entity_poly.type
_entity_poly.pdbx_seq_one_letter_code
_entity_poly.pdbx_strand_id
1 'polypeptide(L)'
;RGLGDVYKRQGGNPAEAHPVSLMHVLKAKEQNNAPVIVCDPRFTRTAAHADEYVRFRPGSDVGLIWGIMWHIFENKWEDKEFIRQRVYGMEDVMAEVKKWTPAETERVTGVPGSQLKRVAKIMANNRPGTFIWCMGGTQHTNGNNNTRAYCALQLALGNMGTSGGGANIFRGHCNVQGATDFCVLSHSLPGYYGLSAGAWKHWSRVWGEDVNWLKGRFASIKGKDGKTKSLMNMKGIPVSRWVDGVLENLSLIHI
;
A
#
# COMPACT_ATOMS: atom_id res chain seq x y z
N ARG A 1 10.68 -14.16 -19.48
CA ARG A 1 10.87 -12.72 -19.23
C ARG A 1 9.59 -12.21 -18.56
N GLY A 2 9.59 -11.92 -17.30
CA GLY A 2 8.42 -11.50 -16.52
C GLY A 2 8.78 -11.16 -15.06
N LEU A 3 10.06 -11.23 -14.75
CA LEU A 3 10.60 -10.82 -13.48
C LEU A 3 11.30 -9.49 -13.71
N GLY A 4 10.89 -8.44 -12.99
CA GLY A 4 11.46 -7.10 -13.12
C GLY A 4 12.95 -7.08 -12.79
N ASP A 5 13.65 -6.07 -13.30
CA ASP A 5 15.09 -5.93 -13.12
C ASP A 5 15.47 -5.37 -11.74
N VAL A 6 14.50 -4.83 -10.98
CA VAL A 6 14.69 -4.37 -9.58
C VAL A 6 13.53 -4.82 -8.72
N TYR A 7 13.83 -5.31 -7.53
CA TYR A 7 12.84 -5.63 -6.50
C TYR A 7 13.02 -4.71 -5.29
N LYS A 8 12.15 -3.72 -5.13
CA LYS A 8 12.06 -2.95 -3.90
C LYS A 8 10.94 -3.51 -3.02
N ARG A 9 11.26 -3.84 -1.77
CA ARG A 9 10.30 -4.35 -0.79
C ARG A 9 10.21 -3.43 0.41
N GLN A 10 8.98 -3.13 0.85
CA GLN A 10 8.74 -2.30 2.00
C GLN A 10 7.62 -2.87 2.87
N GLY A 11 7.91 -3.10 4.15
CA GLY A 11 6.93 -3.59 5.11
C GLY A 11 6.38 -4.98 4.80
N GLY A 12 7.20 -5.86 4.23
CA GLY A 12 6.87 -7.24 3.94
C GLY A 12 8.06 -8.17 4.15
N ASN A 13 7.83 -9.39 4.68
CA ASN A 13 8.85 -10.39 4.91
C ASN A 13 8.51 -11.71 4.19
N PRO A 14 8.61 -11.75 2.85
CA PRO A 14 8.25 -12.94 2.07
C PRO A 14 9.13 -14.15 2.33
N ALA A 15 10.33 -14.00 2.86
CA ALA A 15 11.13 -15.16 3.29
C ALA A 15 10.41 -16.01 4.34
N GLU A 16 9.55 -15.39 5.15
CA GLU A 16 8.75 -16.08 6.15
C GLU A 16 7.28 -16.27 5.71
N ALA A 17 6.66 -15.22 5.14
CA ALA A 17 5.24 -15.23 4.83
C ALA A 17 4.88 -15.75 3.43
N HIS A 18 5.81 -15.64 2.47
CA HIS A 18 5.60 -16.02 1.06
C HIS A 18 6.87 -16.68 0.48
N PRO A 19 7.37 -17.78 1.06
CA PRO A 19 8.68 -18.33 0.73
C PRO A 19 8.80 -18.74 -0.74
N VAL A 20 7.75 -19.30 -1.33
CA VAL A 20 7.74 -19.68 -2.75
C VAL A 20 7.93 -18.44 -3.66
N SER A 21 7.30 -17.31 -3.33
CA SER A 21 7.48 -16.09 -4.11
C SER A 21 8.91 -15.54 -4.00
N LEU A 22 9.56 -15.71 -2.85
CA LEU A 22 10.95 -15.30 -2.69
C LEU A 22 11.89 -16.12 -3.56
N MET A 23 11.62 -17.41 -3.77
CA MET A 23 12.43 -18.25 -4.69
C MET A 23 12.48 -17.66 -6.11
N HIS A 24 11.36 -17.11 -6.61
CA HIS A 24 11.34 -16.44 -7.92
C HIS A 24 12.18 -15.16 -7.92
N VAL A 25 12.19 -14.41 -6.83
CA VAL A 25 13.05 -13.21 -6.69
C VAL A 25 14.52 -13.58 -6.67
N LEU A 26 14.89 -14.61 -5.91
CA LEU A 26 16.27 -15.10 -5.85
C LEU A 26 16.73 -15.64 -7.21
N LYS A 27 15.85 -16.34 -7.91
CA LYS A 27 16.12 -16.79 -9.28
C LYS A 27 16.33 -15.63 -10.25
N ALA A 28 15.56 -14.55 -10.15
CA ALA A 28 15.77 -13.35 -10.96
C ALA A 28 17.11 -12.67 -10.62
N LYS A 29 17.45 -12.61 -9.33
CA LYS A 29 18.76 -12.10 -8.87
C LYS A 29 19.91 -12.91 -9.46
N GLU A 30 19.82 -14.23 -9.43
CA GLU A 30 20.82 -15.16 -9.96
C GLU A 30 20.96 -15.08 -11.48
N GLN A 31 19.83 -15.08 -12.20
CA GLN A 31 19.81 -15.17 -13.66
C GLN A 31 19.97 -13.82 -14.38
N ASN A 32 19.45 -12.74 -13.79
CA ASN A 32 19.38 -11.42 -14.43
C ASN A 32 20.18 -10.35 -13.67
N ASN A 33 20.89 -10.72 -12.60
CA ASN A 33 21.54 -9.76 -11.70
C ASN A 33 20.57 -8.68 -11.19
N ALA A 34 19.29 -9.03 -11.03
CA ALA A 34 18.26 -8.11 -10.59
C ALA A 34 18.52 -7.67 -9.13
N PRO A 35 18.83 -6.40 -8.86
CA PRO A 35 19.11 -5.96 -7.49
C PRO A 35 17.87 -6.00 -6.61
N VAL A 36 18.04 -6.44 -5.38
CA VAL A 36 17.00 -6.53 -4.37
C VAL A 36 17.23 -5.46 -3.29
N ILE A 37 16.31 -4.52 -3.19
CA ILE A 37 16.31 -3.47 -2.17
C ILE A 37 15.26 -3.82 -1.12
N VAL A 38 15.63 -3.88 0.15
CA VAL A 38 14.70 -4.13 1.25
C VAL A 38 14.69 -2.94 2.20
N CYS A 39 13.50 -2.33 2.36
CA CYS A 39 13.28 -1.24 3.31
C CYS A 39 12.40 -1.75 4.44
N ASP A 40 12.95 -1.91 5.63
CA ASP A 40 12.22 -2.39 6.79
C ASP A 40 12.88 -1.88 8.09
N PRO A 41 12.11 -1.46 9.09
CA PRO A 41 12.66 -1.10 10.39
C PRO A 41 13.44 -2.24 11.07
N ARG A 42 13.05 -3.48 10.78
CA ARG A 42 13.66 -4.70 11.30
C ARG A 42 14.49 -5.41 10.23
N PHE A 43 15.67 -5.89 10.59
CA PHE A 43 16.45 -6.78 9.73
C PHE A 43 15.77 -8.15 9.67
N THR A 44 14.99 -8.36 8.62
CA THR A 44 14.20 -9.59 8.40
C THR A 44 15.00 -10.65 7.66
N ARG A 45 14.47 -11.89 7.60
CA ARG A 45 15.05 -12.94 6.74
C ARG A 45 15.09 -12.53 5.26
N THR A 46 14.12 -11.74 4.81
CA THR A 46 14.16 -11.18 3.44
C THR A 46 15.30 -10.17 3.29
N ALA A 47 15.58 -9.37 4.31
CA ALA A 47 16.67 -8.40 4.29
C ALA A 47 18.05 -9.07 4.17
N ALA A 48 18.20 -10.30 4.65
CA ALA A 48 19.44 -11.07 4.50
C ALA A 48 19.80 -11.39 3.03
N HIS A 49 18.85 -11.29 2.12
CA HIS A 49 19.04 -11.50 0.68
C HIS A 49 19.15 -10.20 -0.11
N ALA A 50 19.07 -9.04 0.55
CA ALA A 50 19.11 -7.74 -0.09
C ALA A 50 20.52 -7.37 -0.56
N ASP A 51 20.59 -6.68 -1.69
CA ASP A 51 21.80 -5.99 -2.15
C ASP A 51 21.94 -4.62 -1.46
N GLU A 52 20.80 -4.01 -1.12
CA GLU A 52 20.74 -2.80 -0.30
C GLU A 52 19.64 -2.94 0.76
N TYR A 53 20.02 -2.87 2.03
CA TYR A 53 19.10 -2.86 3.16
C TYR A 53 18.98 -1.45 3.74
N VAL A 54 17.78 -0.93 3.78
CA VAL A 54 17.47 0.41 4.29
C VAL A 54 16.65 0.29 5.58
N ARG A 55 17.28 0.63 6.70
CA ARG A 55 16.61 0.72 7.99
C ARG A 55 16.10 2.13 8.21
N PHE A 56 14.80 2.30 8.33
CA PHE A 56 14.17 3.59 8.57
C PHE A 56 13.29 3.58 9.82
N ARG A 57 12.96 4.76 10.33
CA ARG A 57 12.07 4.88 11.50
C ARG A 57 10.65 4.47 11.12
N PRO A 58 9.95 3.64 11.94
CA PRO A 58 8.54 3.32 11.71
C PRO A 58 7.68 4.57 11.55
N GLY A 59 6.76 4.55 10.57
CA GLY A 59 5.87 5.68 10.28
C GLY A 59 6.46 6.79 9.41
N SER A 60 7.73 6.69 9.00
CA SER A 60 8.38 7.65 8.10
C SER A 60 8.43 7.19 6.64
N ASP A 61 7.55 6.28 6.25
CA ASP A 61 7.49 5.67 4.92
C ASP A 61 7.40 6.69 3.78
N VAL A 62 6.49 7.66 3.89
CA VAL A 62 6.33 8.71 2.88
C VAL A 62 7.61 9.53 2.74
N GLY A 63 8.21 9.92 3.87
CA GLY A 63 9.47 10.68 3.89
C GLY A 63 10.62 9.92 3.21
N LEU A 64 10.70 8.60 3.45
CA LEU A 64 11.67 7.74 2.77
C LEU A 64 11.49 7.77 1.24
N ILE A 65 10.25 7.64 0.78
CA ILE A 65 9.95 7.64 -0.66
C ILE A 65 10.23 9.01 -1.27
N TRP A 66 9.81 10.09 -0.61
CA TRP A 66 10.06 11.45 -1.08
C TRP A 66 11.57 11.76 -1.15
N GLY A 67 12.35 11.29 -0.18
CA GLY A 67 13.80 11.43 -0.22
C GLY A 67 14.45 10.67 -1.37
N ILE A 68 13.97 9.47 -1.71
CA ILE A 68 14.41 8.74 -2.90
C ILE A 68 14.03 9.52 -4.17
N MET A 69 12.79 10.00 -4.26
CA MET A 69 12.30 10.78 -5.41
C MET A 69 13.03 12.12 -5.54
N TRP A 70 13.43 12.75 -4.44
CA TRP A 70 14.28 13.94 -4.47
C TRP A 70 15.55 13.68 -5.28
N HIS A 71 16.26 12.59 -5.01
CA HIS A 71 17.44 12.22 -5.76
C HIS A 71 17.16 11.88 -7.23
N ILE A 72 16.01 11.27 -7.52
CA ILE A 72 15.59 10.96 -8.88
C ILE A 72 15.41 12.26 -9.68
N PHE A 73 14.66 13.23 -9.15
CA PHE A 73 14.38 14.48 -9.86
C PHE A 73 15.60 15.41 -9.96
N GLU A 74 16.40 15.53 -8.89
CA GLU A 74 17.62 16.36 -8.92
C GLU A 74 18.67 15.86 -9.92
N ASN A 75 18.74 14.54 -10.11
CA ASN A 75 19.68 13.95 -11.07
C ASN A 75 19.02 13.70 -12.44
N LYS A 76 17.76 14.09 -12.65
CA LYS A 76 17.01 13.91 -13.91
C LYS A 76 16.95 12.44 -14.35
N TRP A 77 16.71 11.55 -13.39
CA TRP A 77 16.61 10.11 -13.62
C TRP A 77 15.16 9.63 -13.82
N GLU A 78 14.19 10.54 -13.74
CA GLU A 78 12.78 10.24 -14.03
C GLU A 78 12.56 9.88 -15.51
N ASP A 79 11.48 9.17 -15.78
CA ASP A 79 11.01 8.93 -17.15
C ASP A 79 10.11 10.07 -17.62
N LYS A 80 10.72 11.08 -18.22
CA LYS A 80 10.02 12.30 -18.66
C LYS A 80 8.94 12.01 -19.70
N GLU A 81 9.22 11.09 -20.62
CA GLU A 81 8.28 10.78 -21.68
C GLU A 81 7.07 10.02 -21.14
N PHE A 82 7.29 9.04 -20.25
CA PHE A 82 6.20 8.36 -19.57
C PHE A 82 5.36 9.36 -18.75
N ILE A 83 6.00 10.25 -17.99
CA ILE A 83 5.30 11.27 -17.20
C ILE A 83 4.46 12.14 -18.12
N ARG A 84 5.02 12.67 -19.20
CA ARG A 84 4.31 13.52 -20.15
C ARG A 84 3.08 12.85 -20.77
N GLN A 85 3.18 11.56 -21.10
CA GLN A 85 2.11 10.84 -21.80
C GLN A 85 1.06 10.22 -20.88
N ARG A 86 1.44 9.84 -19.67
CA ARG A 86 0.64 8.91 -18.85
C ARG A 86 0.34 9.39 -17.43
N VAL A 87 0.97 10.46 -16.96
CA VAL A 87 0.85 10.90 -15.58
C VAL A 87 0.25 12.29 -15.49
N TYR A 88 -0.78 12.44 -14.68
CA TYR A 88 -1.39 13.73 -14.36
C TYR A 88 -0.94 14.18 -12.96
N GLY A 89 -0.59 15.47 -12.81
CA GLY A 89 -0.27 16.09 -11.53
C GLY A 89 1.10 15.71 -10.96
N MET A 90 2.05 15.27 -11.77
CA MET A 90 3.41 14.99 -11.29
C MET A 90 4.13 16.27 -10.83
N GLU A 91 3.77 17.42 -11.36
CA GLU A 91 4.33 18.73 -10.98
C GLU A 91 4.07 19.05 -9.50
N ASP A 92 2.88 18.74 -9.01
CA ASP A 92 2.52 18.92 -7.60
C ASP A 92 3.36 17.99 -6.69
N VAL A 93 3.57 16.76 -7.14
CA VAL A 93 4.45 15.80 -6.44
C VAL A 93 5.89 16.31 -6.43
N MET A 94 6.40 16.81 -7.55
CA MET A 94 7.74 17.36 -7.64
C MET A 94 7.92 18.58 -6.72
N ALA A 95 6.91 19.44 -6.63
CA ALA A 95 6.91 20.61 -5.74
C ALA A 95 6.97 20.19 -4.26
N GLU A 96 6.23 19.16 -3.87
CA GLU A 96 6.29 18.60 -2.52
C GLU A 96 7.64 17.94 -2.23
N VAL A 97 8.14 17.12 -3.17
CA VAL A 97 9.40 16.39 -3.04
C VAL A 97 10.60 17.32 -2.86
N LYS A 98 10.60 18.53 -3.44
CA LYS A 98 11.68 19.53 -3.24
C LYS A 98 11.95 19.86 -1.78
N LYS A 99 10.97 19.76 -0.90
CA LYS A 99 11.11 20.01 0.53
C LYS A 99 11.90 18.89 1.25
N TRP A 100 11.95 17.71 0.65
CA TRP A 100 12.54 16.52 1.22
C TRP A 100 14.02 16.36 0.82
N THR A 101 14.79 17.38 1.12
CA THR A 101 16.26 17.34 0.92
C THR A 101 16.90 16.16 1.64
N PRO A 102 18.10 15.73 1.26
CA PRO A 102 18.81 14.64 1.96
C PRO A 102 18.90 14.85 3.48
N ALA A 103 19.17 16.08 3.93
CA ALA A 103 19.26 16.41 5.34
C ALA A 103 17.90 16.29 6.06
N GLU A 104 16.82 16.80 5.46
CA GLU A 104 15.48 16.71 6.03
C GLU A 104 14.99 15.26 6.06
N THR A 105 15.24 14.51 4.99
CA THR A 105 14.89 13.09 4.93
C THR A 105 15.65 12.28 5.99
N GLU A 106 16.93 12.51 6.15
CA GLU A 106 17.74 11.87 7.19
C GLU A 106 17.23 12.20 8.59
N ARG A 107 16.90 13.47 8.85
CA ARG A 107 16.33 13.93 10.13
C ARG A 107 15.04 13.17 10.47
N VAL A 108 14.16 12.97 9.50
CA VAL A 108 12.86 12.31 9.70
C VAL A 108 12.98 10.80 9.73
N THR A 109 13.69 10.22 8.77
CA THR A 109 13.73 8.77 8.56
C THR A 109 14.87 8.06 9.28
N GLY A 110 15.93 8.79 9.60
CA GLY A 110 17.19 8.24 10.12
C GLY A 110 18.04 7.54 9.05
N VAL A 111 17.70 7.69 7.77
CA VAL A 111 18.45 7.09 6.65
C VAL A 111 19.41 8.12 6.05
N PRO A 112 20.71 7.84 5.99
CA PRO A 112 21.69 8.77 5.42
C PRO A 112 21.36 9.14 3.97
N GLY A 113 21.50 10.42 3.62
CA GLY A 113 21.23 10.92 2.27
C GLY A 113 22.07 10.21 1.20
N SER A 114 23.30 9.81 1.52
CA SER A 114 24.16 9.02 0.64
C SER A 114 23.57 7.64 0.32
N GLN A 115 22.94 7.00 1.28
CA GLN A 115 22.24 5.72 1.08
C GLN A 115 21.00 5.90 0.21
N LEU A 116 20.23 6.95 0.43
CA LEU A 116 19.07 7.27 -0.41
C LEU A 116 19.47 7.50 -1.87
N LYS A 117 20.60 8.18 -2.09
CA LYS A 117 21.15 8.38 -3.45
C LYS A 117 21.52 7.06 -4.12
N ARG A 118 22.15 6.13 -3.39
CA ARG A 118 22.46 4.80 -3.93
C ARG A 118 21.20 4.04 -4.32
N VAL A 119 20.19 4.01 -3.44
CA VAL A 119 18.90 3.37 -3.71
C VAL A 119 18.22 3.98 -4.94
N ALA A 120 18.14 5.30 -5.01
CA ALA A 120 17.57 6.02 -6.16
C ALA A 120 18.29 5.67 -7.47
N LYS A 121 19.63 5.63 -7.44
CA LYS A 121 20.46 5.27 -8.61
C LYS A 121 20.23 3.82 -9.05
N ILE A 122 20.16 2.87 -8.10
CA ILE A 122 19.87 1.47 -8.41
C ILE A 122 18.51 1.36 -9.09
N MET A 123 17.46 2.02 -8.54
CA MET A 123 16.13 1.99 -9.10
C MET A 123 16.04 2.64 -10.49
N ALA A 124 16.76 3.71 -10.71
CA ALA A 124 16.76 4.43 -11.98
C ALA A 124 17.47 3.68 -13.11
N ASN A 125 18.57 2.99 -12.77
CA ASN A 125 19.42 2.31 -13.76
C ASN A 125 18.94 0.90 -14.12
N ASN A 126 18.04 0.32 -13.32
CA ASN A 126 17.56 -1.04 -13.54
C ASN A 126 16.03 -1.00 -13.71
N ARG A 127 15.58 -0.68 -14.89
CA ARG A 127 14.16 -0.64 -15.26
C ARG A 127 13.85 -1.70 -16.31
N PRO A 128 12.64 -2.29 -16.30
CA PRO A 128 11.52 -2.03 -15.39
C PRO A 128 11.72 -2.64 -14.00
N GLY A 129 11.33 -1.89 -12.97
CA GLY A 129 11.41 -2.32 -11.58
C GLY A 129 10.03 -2.53 -10.94
N THR A 130 9.92 -3.50 -10.03
CA THR A 130 8.70 -3.72 -9.26
C THR A 130 8.85 -3.26 -7.82
N PHE A 131 7.83 -2.57 -7.33
CA PHE A 131 7.72 -2.19 -5.92
C PHE A 131 6.72 -3.12 -5.24
N ILE A 132 7.15 -3.79 -4.18
CA ILE A 132 6.32 -4.75 -3.46
C ILE A 132 6.19 -4.33 -2.01
N TRP A 133 4.96 -4.32 -1.49
CA TRP A 133 4.71 -4.09 -0.07
C TRP A 133 3.65 -5.03 0.47
N CYS A 134 3.51 -5.02 1.78
CA CYS A 134 2.53 -5.78 2.53
C CYS A 134 1.86 -4.90 3.59
N MET A 135 1.31 -5.52 4.61
CA MET A 135 0.62 -4.86 5.71
C MET A 135 1.50 -3.89 6.50
N GLY A 136 2.81 -4.12 6.57
CA GLY A 136 3.74 -3.19 7.22
C GLY A 136 3.82 -1.81 6.59
N GLY A 137 3.53 -1.68 5.28
CA GLY A 137 3.38 -0.38 4.62
C GLY A 137 1.95 0.17 4.67
N THR A 138 0.94 -0.69 4.79
CA THR A 138 -0.48 -0.33 4.70
C THR A 138 -1.12 -0.07 6.05
N GLN A 139 -0.79 -0.83 7.09
CA GLN A 139 -1.41 -0.75 8.42
C GLN A 139 -0.84 0.40 9.26
N HIS A 140 -0.96 1.60 8.76
CA HIS A 140 -0.64 2.86 9.44
C HIS A 140 -1.84 3.82 9.38
N THR A 141 -1.90 4.77 10.28
CA THR A 141 -2.92 5.84 10.23
C THR A 141 -2.90 6.61 8.91
N ASN A 142 -1.73 6.73 8.29
CA ASN A 142 -1.50 7.33 6.98
C ASN A 142 -1.24 6.31 5.86
N GLY A 143 -1.69 5.07 6.00
CA GLY A 143 -1.44 3.97 5.04
C GLY A 143 -1.85 4.27 3.61
N ASN A 144 -2.91 5.05 3.40
CA ASN A 144 -3.30 5.52 2.07
C ASN A 144 -2.23 6.40 1.43
N ASN A 145 -1.57 7.27 2.21
CA ASN A 145 -0.50 8.12 1.70
C ASN A 145 0.77 7.31 1.42
N ASN A 146 1.07 6.30 2.24
CA ASN A 146 2.17 5.38 1.97
C ASN A 146 1.99 4.71 0.61
N THR A 147 0.83 4.10 0.36
CA THR A 147 0.55 3.41 -0.91
C THR A 147 0.55 4.37 -2.11
N ARG A 148 0.04 5.58 -1.96
CA ARG A 148 0.13 6.63 -2.99
C ARG A 148 1.57 7.01 -3.31
N ALA A 149 2.41 7.16 -2.29
CA ALA A 149 3.83 7.48 -2.48
C ALA A 149 4.56 6.36 -3.24
N TYR A 150 4.27 5.09 -2.94
CA TYR A 150 4.83 3.95 -3.68
C TYR A 150 4.44 3.97 -5.16
N CYS A 151 3.16 4.25 -5.44
CA CYS A 151 2.68 4.38 -6.81
C CYS A 151 3.30 5.59 -7.53
N ALA A 152 3.41 6.74 -6.86
CA ALA A 152 4.03 7.94 -7.43
C ALA A 152 5.49 7.70 -7.82
N LEU A 153 6.26 7.00 -6.98
CA LEU A 153 7.63 6.61 -7.32
C LEU A 153 7.70 5.72 -8.57
N GLN A 154 6.80 4.74 -8.69
CA GLN A 154 6.75 3.86 -9.85
C GLN A 154 6.31 4.59 -11.14
N LEU A 155 5.41 5.57 -11.01
CA LEU A 155 5.02 6.44 -12.11
C LEU A 155 6.17 7.36 -12.54
N ALA A 156 6.92 7.92 -11.59
CA ALA A 156 8.08 8.77 -11.91
C ALA A 156 9.18 7.99 -12.66
N LEU A 157 9.32 6.69 -12.42
CA LEU A 157 10.29 5.84 -13.08
C LEU A 157 9.77 5.15 -14.36
N GLY A 158 8.51 5.36 -14.75
CA GLY A 158 7.92 4.74 -15.93
C GLY A 158 7.71 3.22 -15.81
N ASN A 159 7.63 2.69 -14.59
CA ASN A 159 7.54 1.24 -14.35
C ASN A 159 6.11 0.67 -14.44
N MET A 160 5.10 1.52 -14.59
CA MET A 160 3.69 1.08 -14.62
C MET A 160 3.28 0.63 -16.03
N GLY A 161 2.58 -0.50 -16.09
CA GLY A 161 2.08 -1.05 -17.36
C GLY A 161 3.15 -1.80 -18.17
N THR A 162 4.32 -2.03 -17.63
CA THR A 162 5.40 -2.78 -18.27
C THR A 162 5.57 -4.15 -17.59
N SER A 163 5.76 -5.21 -18.39
CA SER A 163 6.01 -6.54 -17.84
C SER A 163 7.24 -6.55 -16.94
N GLY A 164 7.09 -7.05 -15.72
CA GLY A 164 8.12 -7.05 -14.68
C GLY A 164 8.17 -5.77 -13.84
N GLY A 165 7.45 -4.72 -14.21
CA GLY A 165 7.33 -3.49 -13.44
C GLY A 165 6.07 -3.44 -12.56
N GLY A 166 5.82 -2.28 -11.98
CA GLY A 166 4.58 -1.96 -11.29
C GLY A 166 4.67 -1.88 -9.78
N ALA A 167 3.50 -1.62 -9.20
CA ALA A 167 3.27 -1.52 -7.77
C ALA A 167 2.42 -2.71 -7.33
N ASN A 168 2.98 -3.60 -6.52
CA ASN A 168 2.39 -4.90 -6.23
C ASN A 168 2.23 -5.13 -4.72
N ILE A 169 1.12 -5.75 -4.33
CA ILE A 169 0.81 -6.04 -2.93
C ILE A 169 0.87 -7.55 -2.70
N PHE A 170 1.75 -7.98 -1.78
CA PHE A 170 1.68 -9.34 -1.26
C PHE A 170 0.71 -9.37 -0.08
N ARG A 171 -0.48 -9.91 -0.32
CA ARG A 171 -1.52 -10.04 0.69
C ARG A 171 -1.10 -11.02 1.78
N GLY A 172 -1.69 -10.88 2.99
CA GLY A 172 -1.32 -11.70 4.14
C GLY A 172 -1.91 -13.11 4.09
N HIS A 173 -3.19 -13.26 3.76
CA HIS A 173 -3.90 -14.54 3.75
C HIS A 173 -3.98 -15.14 2.35
N CYS A 174 -4.08 -16.48 2.30
CA CYS A 174 -4.27 -17.22 1.06
C CYS A 174 -5.54 -16.75 0.35
N ASN A 175 -5.40 -16.37 -0.92
CA ASN A 175 -6.48 -15.90 -1.78
C ASN A 175 -7.36 -14.79 -1.18
N VAL A 176 -6.80 -13.93 -0.32
CA VAL A 176 -7.58 -12.83 0.27
C VAL A 176 -8.08 -11.84 -0.79
N GLN A 177 -7.39 -11.70 -1.90
CA GLN A 177 -7.86 -10.89 -3.02
C GLN A 177 -9.10 -11.49 -3.65
N GLY A 178 -9.08 -12.78 -3.96
CA GLY A 178 -10.27 -13.48 -4.48
C GLY A 178 -11.44 -13.42 -3.51
N ALA A 179 -11.17 -13.63 -2.21
CA ALA A 179 -12.21 -13.47 -1.17
C ALA A 179 -12.82 -12.06 -1.17
N THR A 180 -11.99 -11.02 -1.34
CA THR A 180 -12.47 -9.64 -1.43
C THR A 180 -13.29 -9.40 -2.70
N ASP A 181 -12.83 -9.92 -3.83
CA ASP A 181 -13.50 -9.76 -5.13
C ASP A 181 -14.87 -10.48 -5.17
N PHE A 182 -14.97 -11.62 -4.50
CA PHE A 182 -16.20 -12.39 -4.36
C PHE A 182 -17.07 -11.99 -3.16
N CYS A 183 -16.72 -10.92 -2.46
CA CYS A 183 -17.48 -10.41 -1.32
C CYS A 183 -17.62 -11.35 -0.13
N VAL A 184 -16.61 -12.11 0.16
CA VAL A 184 -16.52 -12.86 1.41
C VAL A 184 -16.11 -11.92 2.56
N LEU A 185 -16.60 -10.70 2.54
CA LEU A 185 -16.37 -9.67 3.56
C LEU A 185 -17.71 -9.12 4.03
N SER A 186 -17.85 -8.96 5.34
CA SER A 186 -19.09 -8.50 5.97
C SER A 186 -19.54 -7.08 5.59
N HIS A 187 -18.67 -6.30 4.95
CA HIS A 187 -18.90 -4.87 4.68
C HIS A 187 -18.84 -4.48 3.20
N SER A 188 -18.73 -5.44 2.30
CA SER A 188 -18.67 -5.17 0.87
C SER A 188 -19.48 -6.17 0.04
N LEU A 189 -19.91 -5.72 -1.13
CA LEU A 189 -20.59 -6.52 -2.17
C LEU A 189 -19.65 -6.69 -3.38
N PRO A 190 -19.95 -7.60 -4.34
CA PRO A 190 -19.15 -7.83 -5.53
C PRO A 190 -18.71 -6.53 -6.22
N GLY A 191 -17.45 -6.45 -6.64
CA GLY A 191 -16.90 -5.25 -7.24
C GLY A 191 -16.50 -4.17 -6.22
N TYR A 192 -16.29 -4.55 -4.97
CA TYR A 192 -15.90 -3.64 -3.87
C TYR A 192 -16.95 -2.57 -3.52
N TYR A 193 -18.20 -2.77 -3.91
CA TYR A 193 -19.26 -1.86 -3.53
C TYR A 193 -19.57 -1.98 -2.04
N GLY A 194 -19.46 -0.87 -1.32
CA GLY A 194 -19.79 -0.80 0.09
C GLY A 194 -21.29 -0.99 0.34
N LEU A 195 -21.61 -1.43 1.55
CA LEU A 195 -23.00 -1.57 2.04
C LEU A 195 -23.53 -0.27 2.69
N SER A 196 -22.98 0.88 2.32
CA SER A 196 -23.45 2.18 2.80
C SER A 196 -24.81 2.55 2.19
N ALA A 197 -25.53 3.44 2.86
CA ALA A 197 -26.87 3.87 2.43
C ALA A 197 -26.92 4.38 0.96
N GLY A 198 -25.86 4.98 0.46
CA GLY A 198 -25.75 5.42 -0.94
C GLY A 198 -25.70 4.28 -1.95
N ALA A 199 -25.16 3.11 -1.56
CA ALA A 199 -25.06 1.95 -2.43
C ALA A 199 -26.43 1.24 -2.63
N TRP A 200 -27.36 1.38 -1.70
CA TRP A 200 -28.65 0.69 -1.75
C TRP A 200 -29.49 1.04 -2.98
N LYS A 201 -29.49 2.29 -3.40
CA LYS A 201 -30.20 2.72 -4.63
C LYS A 201 -29.60 2.08 -5.89
N HIS A 202 -28.27 1.89 -5.89
CA HIS A 202 -27.60 1.21 -6.98
C HIS A 202 -28.00 -0.27 -7.03
N TRP A 203 -27.91 -0.98 -5.90
CA TRP A 203 -28.22 -2.39 -5.84
C TRP A 203 -29.71 -2.69 -6.09
N SER A 204 -30.60 -1.83 -5.62
CA SER A 204 -32.03 -1.90 -5.94
C SER A 204 -32.25 -1.94 -7.46
N ARG A 205 -31.60 -1.07 -8.20
CA ARG A 205 -31.67 -1.06 -9.67
C ARG A 205 -31.07 -2.29 -10.32
N VAL A 206 -29.89 -2.71 -9.84
CA VAL A 206 -29.16 -3.86 -10.42
C VAL A 206 -29.93 -5.16 -10.21
N TRP A 207 -30.53 -5.34 -9.06
CA TRP A 207 -31.25 -6.57 -8.71
C TRP A 207 -32.74 -6.51 -9.04
N GLY A 208 -33.29 -5.36 -9.41
CA GLY A 208 -34.71 -5.18 -9.68
C GLY A 208 -35.58 -5.26 -8.42
N GLU A 209 -35.01 -4.99 -7.23
CA GLU A 209 -35.66 -5.12 -5.94
C GLU A 209 -35.98 -3.77 -5.30
N ASP A 210 -37.01 -3.71 -4.46
CA ASP A 210 -37.36 -2.49 -3.72
C ASP A 210 -36.29 -2.15 -2.68
N VAL A 211 -35.93 -0.87 -2.60
CA VAL A 211 -34.89 -0.36 -1.67
C VAL A 211 -35.25 -0.67 -0.20
N ASN A 212 -36.52 -0.58 0.17
CA ASN A 212 -36.93 -0.79 1.55
C ASN A 212 -36.95 -2.28 1.88
N TRP A 213 -37.28 -3.12 0.92
CA TRP A 213 -37.17 -4.56 1.04
C TRP A 213 -35.71 -4.97 1.26
N LEU A 214 -34.76 -4.44 0.48
CA LEU A 214 -33.34 -4.68 0.66
C LEU A 214 -32.88 -4.25 2.06
N LYS A 215 -33.21 -3.05 2.49
CA LYS A 215 -32.89 -2.56 3.83
C LYS A 215 -33.44 -3.45 4.95
N GLY A 216 -34.62 -3.99 4.78
CA GLY A 216 -35.26 -4.89 5.74
C GLY A 216 -34.59 -6.25 5.89
N ARG A 217 -33.73 -6.65 4.92
CA ARG A 217 -32.98 -7.91 4.98
C ARG A 217 -31.77 -7.85 5.89
N PHE A 218 -31.31 -6.65 6.21
CA PHE A 218 -30.14 -6.50 7.06
C PHE A 218 -30.51 -6.45 8.54
N ALA A 219 -29.74 -7.16 9.34
CA ALA A 219 -29.97 -7.25 10.76
C ALA A 219 -30.03 -5.86 11.40
N SER A 220 -31.00 -5.67 12.27
CA SER A 220 -31.15 -4.49 13.09
C SER A 220 -31.07 -4.88 14.57
N ILE A 221 -30.57 -3.98 15.39
CA ILE A 221 -30.54 -4.13 16.84
C ILE A 221 -31.33 -3.01 17.50
N LYS A 222 -31.92 -3.29 18.65
CA LYS A 222 -32.46 -2.24 19.52
C LYS A 222 -31.32 -1.68 20.37
N GLY A 223 -31.06 -0.39 20.22
CA GLY A 223 -30.12 0.31 21.08
C GLY A 223 -30.65 0.45 22.50
N LYS A 224 -29.77 0.83 23.45
CA LYS A 224 -30.17 1.15 24.85
C LYS A 224 -31.19 2.30 24.93
N ASP A 225 -31.24 3.12 23.89
CA ASP A 225 -32.21 4.21 23.70
C ASP A 225 -33.58 3.75 23.15
N GLY A 226 -33.81 2.44 23.05
CA GLY A 226 -35.02 1.83 22.50
C GLY A 226 -35.19 1.96 20.98
N LYS A 227 -34.31 2.68 20.30
CA LYS A 227 -34.37 2.88 18.85
C LYS A 227 -33.75 1.71 18.10
N THR A 228 -34.42 1.29 17.03
CA THR A 228 -33.88 0.27 16.12
C THR A 228 -32.80 0.89 15.25
N LYS A 229 -31.61 0.32 15.31
CA LYS A 229 -30.44 0.72 14.52
C LYS A 229 -30.07 -0.41 13.57
N SER A 230 -29.93 -0.11 12.30
CA SER A 230 -29.38 -1.07 11.35
C SER A 230 -27.89 -1.29 11.63
N LEU A 231 -27.45 -2.54 11.67
CA LEU A 231 -26.02 -2.89 11.80
C LEU A 231 -25.17 -2.26 10.68
N MET A 232 -25.77 -2.00 9.54
CA MET A 232 -25.11 -1.34 8.41
C MET A 232 -24.74 0.12 8.66
N ASN A 233 -25.42 0.76 9.60
CA ASN A 233 -25.16 2.16 9.99
C ASN A 233 -24.29 2.26 11.25
N MET A 234 -23.91 1.14 11.84
CA MET A 234 -23.04 1.13 13.01
C MET A 234 -21.59 1.23 12.57
N LYS A 235 -20.96 2.29 13.02
CA LYS A 235 -19.50 2.42 12.90
C LYS A 235 -18.86 1.56 13.98
N GLY A 236 -18.02 0.61 13.56
CA GLY A 236 -17.17 -0.12 14.49
C GLY A 236 -16.18 0.83 15.21
N ILE A 237 -15.64 0.38 16.32
CA ILE A 237 -14.58 1.11 17.02
C ILE A 237 -13.25 0.73 16.34
N PRO A 238 -12.50 1.70 15.76
CA PRO A 238 -11.20 1.39 15.19
C PRO A 238 -10.25 0.86 16.26
N VAL A 239 -9.37 -0.06 15.87
CA VAL A 239 -8.38 -0.66 16.79
C VAL A 239 -7.57 0.39 17.55
N SER A 240 -7.31 1.54 16.95
CA SER A 240 -6.63 2.67 17.60
C SER A 240 -7.42 3.30 18.78
N ARG A 241 -8.72 3.01 18.88
CA ARG A 241 -9.61 3.53 19.92
C ARG A 241 -10.22 2.44 20.81
N TRP A 242 -9.65 1.25 20.82
CA TRP A 242 -10.20 0.16 21.62
C TRP A 242 -10.19 0.48 23.13
N VAL A 243 -9.18 1.19 23.61
CA VAL A 243 -9.09 1.62 25.01
C VAL A 243 -10.26 2.54 25.36
N ASP A 244 -10.52 3.54 24.51
CA ASP A 244 -11.68 4.43 24.68
C ASP A 244 -12.98 3.62 24.70
N GLY A 245 -13.08 2.62 23.80
CA GLY A 245 -14.23 1.73 23.74
C GLY A 245 -14.47 0.97 25.04
N VAL A 246 -13.39 0.51 25.70
CA VAL A 246 -13.48 -0.16 27.01
C VAL A 246 -13.88 0.85 28.11
N LEU A 247 -13.22 2.01 28.16
CA LEU A 247 -13.45 3.00 29.20
C LEU A 247 -14.83 3.63 29.10
N GLU A 248 -15.32 3.86 27.89
CA GLU A 248 -16.65 4.43 27.62
C GLU A 248 -17.76 3.36 27.58
N ASN A 249 -17.42 2.11 27.92
CA ASN A 249 -18.36 0.97 27.90
C ASN A 249 -19.11 0.82 26.56
N LEU A 250 -18.41 1.08 25.46
CA LEU A 250 -18.92 0.86 24.11
C LEU A 250 -18.88 -0.63 23.77
N SER A 251 -19.84 -1.08 22.98
CA SER A 251 -19.88 -2.49 22.57
C SER A 251 -18.69 -2.84 21.69
N LEU A 252 -17.84 -3.76 22.17
CA LEU A 252 -16.69 -4.29 21.43
C LEU A 252 -17.03 -5.54 20.58
N ILE A 253 -18.32 -5.91 20.52
CA ILE A 253 -18.80 -7.13 19.81
C ILE A 253 -18.53 -7.09 18.30
N HIS A 254 -18.22 -5.92 17.77
CA HIS A 254 -18.04 -5.70 16.33
C HIS A 254 -16.60 -5.33 15.93
N ILE A 255 -15.63 -5.73 16.74
CA ILE A 255 -14.22 -5.62 16.36
C ILE A 255 -13.79 -6.84 15.55
#